data_b95d22faf5924d1d05f4ab4be50a055b
#
_entry.id   b95d22faf5924d1d05f4ab4be50a055b
#
_cell.length_a   1.000
_cell.length_b   1.000
_cell.length_c   1.000
_cell.angle_alpha   90.00
_cell.angle_beta   90.00
_cell.angle_gamma   90.00
#
_symmetry.space_group_name_H-M   'P 1'
#
loop_
_entity.id
_entity.type
_entity.pdbx_description
1 polymer ?
#
loop_
_entity_poly.entity_id
_entity_poly.type
_entity_poly.pdbx_seq_one_letter_code
_entity_poly.pdbx_strand_id
1 'polypeptide(L)'
;MRRWFALSAIGRDRPGIVADLAELIYECDCNLEDSSMTILGSEFAVLLLLSGESADVERRLAAGCKRLEWEKRLTVFFRPLDGDAPSAGARQAVPLQCVVTGVDKAGIVARVSRTLADMDVNITALSTQSRPEPESGTPIFTMRIDMAAPPGTDRRALRDRLERVAADLHVDLLFSERQRED
;
A
#
# COMPACT_ATOMS: atom_id res chain seq x y z
N MET A 1 -19.34 -6.83 -21.30
CA MET A 1 -17.97 -7.31 -20.99
C MET A 1 -17.52 -6.60 -19.74
N ARG A 2 -17.14 -7.30 -18.70
CA ARG A 2 -16.74 -6.73 -17.41
C ARG A 2 -15.42 -5.96 -17.58
N ARG A 3 -15.39 -4.72 -17.16
CA ARG A 3 -14.22 -3.82 -17.22
C ARG A 3 -13.77 -3.51 -15.80
N TRP A 4 -12.49 -3.34 -15.64
CA TRP A 4 -11.87 -3.11 -14.34
C TRP A 4 -11.23 -1.73 -14.27
N PHE A 5 -11.29 -1.12 -13.10
CA PHE A 5 -10.76 0.22 -12.85
C PHE A 5 -10.08 0.26 -11.49
N ALA A 6 -8.97 0.96 -11.43
CA ALA A 6 -8.37 1.39 -10.16
C ALA A 6 -8.74 2.86 -9.94
N LEU A 7 -9.28 3.17 -8.77
CA LEU A 7 -9.59 4.53 -8.33
C LEU A 7 -8.84 4.82 -7.05
N SER A 8 -8.18 5.98 -6.96
CA SER A 8 -7.58 6.49 -5.74
C SER A 8 -8.15 7.87 -5.39
N ALA A 9 -8.33 8.13 -4.10
CA ALA A 9 -8.75 9.43 -3.61
C ALA A 9 -7.90 9.82 -2.41
N ILE A 10 -7.46 11.08 -2.38
CA ILE A 10 -6.66 11.66 -1.31
C ILE A 10 -7.24 13.01 -0.94
N GLY A 11 -7.24 13.32 0.35
CA GLY A 11 -7.66 14.61 0.85
C GLY A 11 -7.67 14.68 2.37
N ARG A 12 -8.04 15.82 2.91
CA ARG A 12 -8.14 16.00 4.35
C ARG A 12 -9.20 15.08 4.95
N ASP A 13 -8.84 14.37 6.01
CA ASP A 13 -9.76 13.43 6.67
C ASP A 13 -10.99 14.17 7.24
N ARG A 14 -12.15 13.58 7.01
CA ARG A 14 -13.44 14.04 7.54
C ARG A 14 -14.50 12.94 7.51
N PRO A 15 -15.51 12.98 8.36
CA PRO A 15 -16.67 12.10 8.25
C PRO A 15 -17.33 12.19 6.87
N GLY A 16 -17.78 11.07 6.33
CA GLY A 16 -18.54 10.98 5.10
C GLY A 16 -17.73 10.78 3.81
N ILE A 17 -16.39 10.80 3.82
CA ILE A 17 -15.58 10.58 2.59
C ILE A 17 -15.89 9.21 1.98
N VAL A 18 -15.94 8.17 2.79
CA VAL A 18 -16.22 6.81 2.30
C VAL A 18 -17.65 6.73 1.73
N ALA A 19 -18.62 7.43 2.33
CA ALA A 19 -19.98 7.50 1.81
C ALA A 19 -20.03 8.23 0.45
N ASP A 20 -19.36 9.40 0.34
CA ASP A 20 -19.27 10.15 -0.93
C ASP A 20 -18.68 9.28 -2.06
N LEU A 21 -17.65 8.47 -1.75
CA LEU A 21 -17.01 7.56 -2.72
C LEU A 21 -17.92 6.37 -3.08
N ALA A 22 -18.60 5.79 -2.09
CA ALA A 22 -19.52 4.69 -2.30
C ALA A 22 -20.74 5.10 -3.14
N GLU A 23 -21.27 6.31 -2.91
CA GLU A 23 -22.33 6.91 -3.72
C GLU A 23 -21.89 7.08 -5.18
N LEU A 24 -20.69 7.62 -5.40
CA LEU A 24 -20.13 7.72 -6.75
C LEU A 24 -20.05 6.36 -7.45
N ILE A 25 -19.53 5.33 -6.77
CA ILE A 25 -19.40 3.98 -7.31
C ILE A 25 -20.77 3.42 -7.70
N TYR A 26 -21.76 3.56 -6.80
CA TYR A 26 -23.14 3.16 -7.03
C TYR A 26 -23.78 3.90 -8.22
N GLU A 27 -23.66 5.23 -8.26
CA GLU A 27 -24.17 6.07 -9.35
C GLU A 27 -23.55 5.69 -10.71
N CYS A 28 -22.30 5.21 -10.71
CA CYS A 28 -21.61 4.76 -11.93
C CYS A 28 -21.96 3.33 -12.35
N ASP A 29 -22.81 2.65 -11.61
CA ASP A 29 -23.18 1.24 -11.87
C ASP A 29 -21.96 0.32 -11.82
N CYS A 30 -21.11 0.57 -10.81
CA CYS A 30 -19.90 -0.18 -10.52
C CYS A 30 -20.04 -1.00 -9.24
N ASN A 31 -19.35 -2.13 -9.22
CA ASN A 31 -19.10 -2.89 -7.99
C ASN A 31 -17.75 -2.50 -7.39
N LEU A 32 -17.72 -2.40 -6.06
CA LEU A 32 -16.48 -2.35 -5.29
C LEU A 32 -16.00 -3.79 -5.05
N GLU A 33 -14.84 -4.12 -5.60
CA GLU A 33 -14.29 -5.49 -5.55
C GLU A 33 -13.26 -5.64 -4.42
N ASP A 34 -12.44 -4.60 -4.23
CA ASP A 34 -11.43 -4.56 -3.19
C ASP A 34 -11.12 -3.12 -2.81
N SER A 35 -10.68 -2.90 -1.58
CA SER A 35 -10.34 -1.57 -1.10
C SER A 35 -9.26 -1.59 -0.02
N SER A 36 -8.44 -0.55 -0.03
CA SER A 36 -7.50 -0.28 1.04
C SER A 36 -7.51 1.20 1.34
N MET A 37 -7.65 1.58 2.62
CA MET A 37 -7.62 2.97 3.06
C MET A 37 -6.67 3.18 4.23
N THR A 38 -6.17 4.38 4.35
CA THR A 38 -5.33 4.79 5.47
C THR A 38 -5.60 6.24 5.84
N ILE A 39 -5.35 6.56 7.11
CA ILE A 39 -5.28 7.94 7.61
C ILE A 39 -3.86 8.17 8.09
N LEU A 40 -3.20 9.17 7.54
CA LEU A 40 -1.86 9.56 7.93
C LEU A 40 -1.85 11.03 8.36
N GLY A 41 -1.71 11.27 9.66
CA GLY A 41 -1.90 12.61 10.22
C GLY A 41 -3.33 13.10 10.04
N SER A 42 -3.52 14.15 9.26
CA SER A 42 -4.83 14.71 8.89
C SER A 42 -5.28 14.34 7.50
N GLU A 43 -4.52 13.49 6.80
CA GLU A 43 -4.79 13.11 5.43
C GLU A 43 -5.39 11.70 5.34
N PHE A 44 -6.46 11.59 4.59
CA PHE A 44 -7.09 10.34 4.17
C PHE A 44 -6.58 9.94 2.80
N ALA A 45 -6.32 8.67 2.60
CA ALA A 45 -6.03 8.09 1.29
C ALA A 45 -6.74 6.74 1.13
N VAL A 46 -7.25 6.48 -0.07
CA VAL A 46 -7.89 5.21 -0.41
C VAL A 46 -7.51 4.77 -1.82
N LEU A 47 -7.38 3.45 -1.98
CA LEU A 47 -7.28 2.78 -3.26
C LEU A 47 -8.43 1.78 -3.37
N LEU A 48 -9.16 1.85 -4.49
CA LEU A 48 -10.35 1.04 -4.75
C LEU A 48 -10.16 0.27 -6.06
N LEU A 49 -10.51 -1.00 -6.06
CA LEU A 49 -10.65 -1.82 -7.24
C LEU A 49 -12.13 -1.92 -7.60
N LEU A 50 -12.48 -1.48 -8.78
CA LEU A 50 -13.86 -1.40 -9.23
C LEU A 50 -14.07 -2.28 -10.47
N SER A 51 -15.29 -2.80 -10.63
CA SER A 51 -15.70 -3.41 -11.87
C SER A 51 -17.04 -2.85 -12.35
N GLY A 52 -17.26 -2.83 -13.67
CA GLY A 52 -18.51 -2.40 -14.28
C GLY A 52 -18.68 -3.02 -15.65
N GLU A 53 -19.94 -3.18 -16.09
CA GLU A 53 -20.28 -3.83 -17.35
C GLU A 53 -20.82 -2.87 -18.42
N SER A 54 -21.30 -1.69 -18.00
CA SER A 54 -21.85 -0.68 -18.92
C SER A 54 -20.77 -0.08 -19.81
N ALA A 55 -21.10 0.18 -21.06
CA ALA A 55 -20.17 0.78 -22.03
C ALA A 55 -19.76 2.21 -21.66
N ASP A 56 -20.56 2.91 -20.87
CA ASP A 56 -20.35 4.31 -20.49
C ASP A 56 -19.76 4.50 -19.07
N VAL A 57 -19.43 3.42 -18.38
CA VAL A 57 -18.86 3.43 -17.01
C VAL A 57 -17.67 4.39 -16.91
N GLU A 58 -16.73 4.31 -17.84
CA GLU A 58 -15.52 5.16 -17.82
C GLU A 58 -15.85 6.65 -17.90
N ARG A 59 -16.80 7.02 -18.76
CA ARG A 59 -17.28 8.40 -18.88
C ARG A 59 -17.97 8.87 -17.59
N ARG A 60 -18.79 8.01 -16.99
CA ARG A 60 -19.50 8.30 -15.72
C ARG A 60 -18.52 8.46 -14.57
N LEU A 61 -17.54 7.56 -14.45
CA LEU A 61 -16.47 7.66 -13.46
C LEU A 61 -15.68 8.96 -13.65
N ALA A 62 -15.30 9.31 -14.89
CA ALA A 62 -14.58 10.55 -15.17
C ALA A 62 -15.36 11.80 -14.71
N ALA A 63 -16.66 11.84 -15.01
CA ALA A 63 -17.51 12.96 -14.60
C ALA A 63 -17.70 13.02 -13.08
N GLY A 64 -17.93 11.87 -12.44
CA GLY A 64 -18.12 11.79 -11.00
C GLY A 64 -16.85 12.09 -10.20
N CYS A 65 -15.68 11.65 -10.68
CA CYS A 65 -14.39 12.02 -10.07
C CYS A 65 -14.19 13.54 -10.08
N LYS A 66 -14.43 14.21 -11.20
CA LYS A 66 -14.33 15.68 -11.31
C LYS A 66 -15.31 16.38 -10.36
N ARG A 67 -16.53 15.83 -10.19
CA ARG A 67 -17.50 16.37 -9.24
C ARG A 67 -16.98 16.27 -7.80
N LEU A 68 -16.44 15.10 -7.40
CA LEU A 68 -15.85 14.93 -6.07
C LEU A 68 -14.66 15.84 -5.83
N GLU A 69 -13.79 16.03 -6.81
CA GLU A 69 -12.67 16.97 -6.72
C GLU A 69 -13.16 18.40 -6.42
N TRP A 70 -14.14 18.86 -7.18
CA TRP A 70 -14.66 20.20 -7.04
C TRP A 70 -15.48 20.42 -5.76
N GLU A 71 -16.44 19.53 -5.50
CA GLU A 71 -17.40 19.71 -4.40
C GLU A 71 -16.82 19.31 -3.03
N LYS A 72 -15.98 18.26 -3.02
CA LYS A 72 -15.49 17.64 -1.78
C LYS A 72 -14.02 17.92 -1.50
N ARG A 73 -13.34 18.61 -2.40
CA ARG A 73 -11.92 18.97 -2.30
C ARG A 73 -11.01 17.73 -2.10
N LEU A 74 -11.35 16.64 -2.78
CA LEU A 74 -10.53 15.45 -2.87
C LEU A 74 -9.71 15.51 -4.15
N THR A 75 -8.50 15.00 -4.14
CA THR A 75 -7.79 14.65 -5.36
C THR A 75 -8.17 13.23 -5.74
N VAL A 76 -8.83 13.05 -6.87
CA VAL A 76 -9.33 11.75 -7.30
C VAL A 76 -8.69 11.36 -8.63
N PHE A 77 -8.10 10.21 -8.68
CA PHE A 77 -7.54 9.67 -9.89
C PHE A 77 -8.12 8.28 -10.18
N PHE A 78 -8.52 8.03 -11.41
CA PHE A 78 -8.92 6.69 -11.83
C PHE A 78 -8.26 6.32 -13.15
N ARG A 79 -8.08 5.03 -13.38
CA ARG A 79 -7.61 4.48 -14.64
C ARG A 79 -8.29 3.15 -14.94
N PRO A 80 -8.60 2.86 -16.22
CA PRO A 80 -8.93 1.51 -16.65
C PRO A 80 -7.76 0.57 -16.37
N LEU A 81 -8.08 -0.68 -16.07
CA LEU A 81 -7.10 -1.76 -15.99
C LEU A 81 -7.25 -2.65 -17.22
N ASP A 82 -6.13 -2.96 -17.86
CA ASP A 82 -6.10 -3.83 -19.03
C ASP A 82 -6.22 -5.30 -18.61
N GLY A 83 -6.98 -6.08 -19.36
CA GLY A 83 -7.11 -7.53 -19.19
C GLY A 83 -8.27 -7.98 -18.30
N ASP A 84 -8.23 -9.27 -17.93
CA ASP A 84 -9.17 -9.90 -17.03
C ASP A 84 -8.99 -9.40 -15.60
N ALA A 85 -9.87 -9.85 -14.68
CA ALA A 85 -9.80 -9.51 -13.26
C ALA A 85 -8.35 -9.48 -12.78
N PRO A 86 -7.92 -8.42 -12.03
CA PRO A 86 -6.58 -8.38 -11.50
C PRO A 86 -6.31 -9.68 -10.75
N SER A 87 -5.58 -10.58 -11.40
CA SER A 87 -5.26 -11.85 -10.79
C SER A 87 -4.39 -11.55 -9.58
N ALA A 88 -4.76 -12.10 -8.45
CA ALA A 88 -3.87 -12.17 -7.31
C ALA A 88 -2.63 -13.01 -7.71
N GLY A 89 -1.74 -12.45 -8.53
CA GLY A 89 -0.44 -13.04 -8.85
C GLY A 89 0.40 -13.35 -7.61
N ALA A 90 -0.06 -12.85 -6.47
CA ALA A 90 0.46 -13.15 -5.14
C ALA A 90 0.10 -14.56 -4.60
N ARG A 91 -0.73 -15.35 -5.28
CA ARG A 91 -1.16 -16.65 -4.72
C ARG A 91 -0.05 -17.68 -4.56
N GLN A 92 1.07 -17.52 -5.25
CA GLN A 92 2.23 -18.42 -5.11
C GLN A 92 3.38 -17.80 -4.31
N ALA A 93 3.35 -16.51 -4.02
CA ALA A 93 4.40 -15.84 -3.28
C ALA A 93 4.40 -16.25 -1.80
N VAL A 94 5.59 -16.29 -1.23
CA VAL A 94 5.78 -16.57 0.20
C VAL A 94 5.64 -15.27 0.97
N PRO A 95 4.66 -15.15 1.90
CA PRO A 95 4.50 -13.96 2.71
C PRO A 95 5.58 -13.90 3.78
N LEU A 96 6.35 -12.81 3.78
CA LEU A 96 7.42 -12.55 4.73
C LEU A 96 7.19 -11.17 5.37
N GLN A 97 7.77 -10.97 6.53
CA GLN A 97 7.73 -9.70 7.24
C GLN A 97 9.10 -9.35 7.80
N CYS A 98 9.47 -8.08 7.77
CA CYS A 98 10.56 -7.59 8.58
C CYS A 98 10.17 -6.31 9.34
N VAL A 99 10.76 -6.16 10.52
CA VAL A 99 10.67 -4.95 11.34
C VAL A 99 12.08 -4.42 11.56
N VAL A 100 12.29 -3.15 11.24
CA VAL A 100 13.56 -2.44 11.43
C VAL A 100 13.35 -1.36 12.47
N THR A 101 14.20 -1.33 13.50
CA THR A 101 14.10 -0.36 14.61
C THR A 101 15.47 0.22 14.93
N GLY A 102 15.55 1.51 15.17
CA GLY A 102 16.79 2.17 15.58
C GLY A 102 16.67 3.68 15.62
N VAL A 103 17.77 4.36 15.84
CA VAL A 103 17.81 5.83 15.78
C VAL A 103 17.41 6.29 14.38
N ASP A 104 16.52 7.29 14.32
CA ASP A 104 16.04 7.84 13.05
C ASP A 104 17.19 8.48 12.25
N LYS A 105 17.42 7.93 11.08
CA LYS A 105 18.47 8.39 10.14
C LYS A 105 17.96 8.33 8.71
N ALA A 106 18.40 9.28 7.90
CA ALA A 106 18.14 9.26 6.48
C ALA A 106 18.73 8.00 5.80
N GLY A 107 17.96 7.42 4.89
CA GLY A 107 18.42 6.30 4.05
C GLY A 107 18.02 4.90 4.52
N ILE A 108 17.46 4.72 5.72
CA ILE A 108 17.01 3.38 6.20
C ILE A 108 16.03 2.75 5.20
N VAL A 109 14.94 3.46 4.89
CA VAL A 109 13.93 2.98 3.93
C VAL A 109 14.56 2.67 2.57
N ALA A 110 15.35 3.60 2.04
CA ALA A 110 15.94 3.46 0.70
C ALA A 110 16.86 2.25 0.57
N ARG A 111 17.76 2.02 1.55
CA ARG A 111 18.71 0.90 1.51
C ARG A 111 18.02 -0.45 1.69
N VAL A 112 17.09 -0.54 2.64
CA VAL A 112 16.33 -1.78 2.86
C VAL A 112 15.46 -2.11 1.64
N SER A 113 14.70 -1.15 1.11
CA SER A 113 13.85 -1.37 -0.07
C SER A 113 14.66 -1.72 -1.32
N ARG A 114 15.83 -1.09 -1.51
CA ARG A 114 16.74 -1.44 -2.62
C ARG A 114 17.22 -2.88 -2.49
N THR A 115 17.58 -3.32 -1.30
CA THR A 115 18.02 -4.70 -1.05
C THR A 115 16.94 -5.72 -1.39
N LEU A 116 15.67 -5.43 -1.05
CA LEU A 116 14.54 -6.27 -1.41
C LEU A 116 14.34 -6.32 -2.93
N ALA A 117 14.39 -5.16 -3.59
CA ALA A 117 14.24 -5.07 -5.04
C ALA A 117 15.36 -5.82 -5.80
N ASP A 118 16.61 -5.75 -5.33
CA ASP A 118 17.75 -6.46 -5.91
C ASP A 118 17.65 -8.01 -5.76
N MET A 119 16.73 -8.47 -4.93
CA MET A 119 16.42 -9.89 -4.74
C MET A 119 15.04 -10.28 -5.29
N ASP A 120 14.44 -9.41 -6.10
CA ASP A 120 13.12 -9.59 -6.72
C ASP A 120 11.98 -9.82 -5.70
N VAL A 121 12.15 -9.29 -4.48
CA VAL A 121 11.14 -9.38 -3.41
C VAL A 121 10.23 -8.16 -3.47
N ASN A 122 8.93 -8.39 -3.66
CA ASN A 122 7.93 -7.33 -3.72
C ASN A 122 7.50 -6.87 -2.32
N ILE A 123 7.46 -5.58 -2.09
CA ILE A 123 6.88 -4.97 -0.88
C ILE A 123 5.37 -4.88 -1.07
N THR A 124 4.59 -5.51 -0.21
CA THR A 124 3.12 -5.51 -0.26
C THR A 124 2.50 -4.51 0.70
N ALA A 125 3.16 -4.20 1.81
CA ALA A 125 2.81 -3.11 2.70
C ALA A 125 4.05 -2.55 3.38
N LEU A 126 4.07 -1.25 3.62
CA LEU A 126 5.14 -0.57 4.34
C LEU A 126 4.53 0.48 5.27
N SER A 127 4.90 0.43 6.53
CA SER A 127 4.57 1.49 7.49
C SER A 127 5.82 1.94 8.23
N THR A 128 5.94 3.24 8.44
CA THR A 128 7.04 3.83 9.19
C THR A 128 6.52 4.75 10.28
N GLN A 129 7.22 4.80 11.39
CA GLN A 129 6.90 5.66 12.50
C GLN A 129 8.20 6.15 13.15
N SER A 130 8.28 7.44 13.44
CA SER A 130 9.33 8.02 14.27
C SER A 130 8.70 8.59 15.54
N ARG A 131 9.17 8.15 16.70
CA ARG A 131 8.69 8.61 18.01
C ARG A 131 9.88 8.93 18.91
N PRO A 132 9.81 10.01 19.71
CA PRO A 132 10.82 10.26 20.72
C PRO A 132 10.78 9.17 21.79
N GLU A 133 11.94 8.66 22.16
CA GLU A 133 12.09 7.77 23.31
C GLU A 133 11.77 8.53 24.60
N PRO A 134 10.95 7.98 25.51
CA PRO A 134 10.48 8.71 26.67
C PRO A 134 11.59 9.23 27.61
N GLU A 135 12.68 8.48 27.74
CA GLU A 135 13.77 8.79 28.66
C GLU A 135 14.82 9.74 28.08
N SER A 136 15.19 9.55 26.82
CA SER A 136 16.29 10.29 26.17
C SER A 136 15.80 11.41 25.24
N GLY A 137 14.54 11.36 24.80
CA GLY A 137 14.02 12.24 23.75
C GLY A 137 14.55 11.91 22.35
N THR A 138 15.40 10.89 22.22
CA THR A 138 15.98 10.48 20.94
C THR A 138 14.90 9.95 20.01
N PRO A 139 14.79 10.42 18.74
CA PRO A 139 13.82 9.90 17.80
C PRO A 139 14.15 8.45 17.41
N ILE A 140 13.28 7.53 17.78
CA ILE A 140 13.36 6.11 17.40
C ILE A 140 12.47 5.87 16.20
N PHE A 141 13.10 5.43 15.13
CA PHE A 141 12.43 5.02 13.90
C PHE A 141 12.06 3.54 13.97
N THR A 142 10.85 3.23 13.58
CA THR A 142 10.38 1.85 13.38
C THR A 142 9.76 1.74 12.00
N MET A 143 10.23 0.76 11.24
CA MET A 143 9.70 0.42 9.91
C MET A 143 9.23 -1.02 9.91
N ARG A 144 7.99 -1.24 9.51
CA ARG A 144 7.43 -2.58 9.29
C ARG A 144 7.16 -2.76 7.81
N ILE A 145 7.66 -3.86 7.27
CA ILE A 145 7.52 -4.22 5.86
C ILE A 145 6.89 -5.60 5.75
N ASP A 146 5.74 -5.69 5.09
CA ASP A 146 5.20 -6.93 4.59
C ASP A 146 5.66 -7.12 3.15
N MET A 147 6.08 -8.33 2.80
CA MET A 147 6.67 -8.61 1.51
C MET A 147 6.25 -9.97 0.97
N ALA A 148 6.28 -10.08 -0.34
CA ALA A 148 5.98 -11.28 -1.09
C ALA A 148 7.21 -11.71 -1.89
N ALA A 149 7.83 -12.82 -1.48
CA ALA A 149 8.98 -13.36 -2.17
C ALA A 149 8.54 -14.37 -3.25
N PRO A 150 9.18 -14.39 -4.43
CA PRO A 150 8.95 -15.41 -5.44
C PRO A 150 9.13 -16.83 -4.89
N PRO A 151 8.41 -17.82 -5.45
CA PRO A 151 8.66 -19.22 -5.14
C PRO A 151 10.13 -19.58 -5.42
N GLY A 152 10.79 -20.24 -4.47
CA GLY A 152 12.20 -20.62 -4.61
C GLY A 152 13.21 -19.57 -4.12
N THR A 153 12.77 -18.42 -3.63
CA THR A 153 13.66 -17.44 -2.99
C THR A 153 14.42 -18.08 -1.84
N ASP A 154 15.74 -17.97 -1.85
CA ASP A 154 16.59 -18.37 -0.72
C ASP A 154 16.40 -17.40 0.45
N ARG A 155 15.54 -17.81 1.39
CA ARG A 155 15.16 -17.00 2.56
C ARG A 155 16.34 -16.74 3.50
N ARG A 156 17.31 -17.66 3.55
CA ARG A 156 18.50 -17.48 4.36
C ARG A 156 19.40 -16.39 3.76
N ALA A 157 19.66 -16.47 2.46
CA ALA A 157 20.40 -15.43 1.75
C ALA A 157 19.73 -14.06 1.84
N LEU A 158 18.37 -14.01 1.78
CA LEU A 158 17.60 -12.78 1.95
C LEU A 158 17.80 -12.20 3.35
N ARG A 159 17.63 -13.02 4.38
CA ARG A 159 17.86 -12.62 5.78
C ARG A 159 19.27 -12.10 5.99
N ASP A 160 20.28 -12.87 5.59
CA ASP A 160 21.70 -12.52 5.77
C ASP A 160 22.06 -11.19 5.09
N ARG A 161 21.41 -10.91 3.96
CA ARG A 161 21.62 -9.65 3.23
C ARG A 161 20.94 -8.45 3.93
N LEU A 162 19.74 -8.64 4.45
CA LEU A 162 19.05 -7.63 5.23
C LEU A 162 19.76 -7.34 6.56
N GLU A 163 20.26 -8.37 7.25
CA GLU A 163 21.03 -8.22 8.50
C GLU A 163 22.31 -7.44 8.27
N ARG A 164 23.01 -7.67 7.16
CA ARG A 164 24.19 -6.85 6.81
C ARG A 164 23.84 -5.39 6.61
N VAL A 165 22.75 -5.11 5.90
CA VAL A 165 22.29 -3.72 5.69
C VAL A 165 21.87 -3.08 7.01
N ALA A 166 21.20 -3.83 7.88
CA ALA A 166 20.83 -3.34 9.21
C ALA A 166 22.07 -3.01 10.07
N ALA A 167 23.08 -3.89 10.06
CA ALA A 167 24.34 -3.64 10.75
C ALA A 167 25.05 -2.39 10.24
N ASP A 168 25.14 -2.20 8.91
CA ASP A 168 25.72 -0.99 8.31
C ASP A 168 24.97 0.30 8.69
N LEU A 169 23.65 0.19 8.89
CA LEU A 169 22.79 1.30 9.27
C LEU A 169 22.74 1.51 10.79
N HIS A 170 23.29 0.57 11.58
CA HIS A 170 23.23 0.54 13.04
C HIS A 170 21.78 0.52 13.54
N VAL A 171 20.95 -0.36 12.96
CA VAL A 171 19.57 -0.60 13.33
C VAL A 171 19.35 -2.07 13.61
N ASP A 172 18.38 -2.38 14.43
CA ASP A 172 17.94 -3.75 14.70
C ASP A 172 16.98 -4.23 13.60
N LEU A 173 17.11 -5.50 13.22
CA LEU A 173 16.23 -6.14 12.25
C LEU A 173 15.62 -7.39 12.84
N LEU A 174 14.30 -7.48 12.80
CA LEU A 174 13.55 -8.70 13.08
C LEU A 174 12.94 -9.22 11.77
N PHE A 175 13.30 -10.43 11.38
CA PHE A 175 12.79 -11.08 10.17
C PHE A 175 11.94 -12.28 10.55
N SER A 176 10.73 -12.40 10.00
CA SER A 176 9.79 -13.48 10.27
C SER A 176 9.02 -13.92 9.02
N GLU A 177 8.53 -15.15 9.05
CA GLU A 177 7.53 -15.62 8.09
C GLU A 177 6.15 -15.24 8.61
N ARG A 178 5.34 -14.62 7.77
CA ARG A 178 3.94 -14.33 8.12
C ARG A 178 3.12 -15.60 7.93
N GLN A 179 2.44 -16.06 8.96
CA GLN A 179 1.42 -17.10 8.80
C GLN A 179 0.28 -16.50 7.95
N ARG A 180 -0.19 -17.24 6.94
CA ARG A 180 -1.42 -16.86 6.23
C ARG A 180 -2.56 -16.94 7.24
N GLU A 181 -3.19 -15.83 7.50
CA GLU A 181 -4.53 -15.83 8.07
C GLU A 181 -5.47 -16.32 6.96
N ASP A 182 -6.09 -17.48 7.17
CA ASP A 182 -7.11 -18.06 6.31
C ASP A 182 -8.41 -17.23 6.32
#